data_36c202b90a60f0ee36b19de6e486e877
#
_entry.id   36c202b90a60f0ee36b19de6e486e877
#
_cell.length_a   1.000
_cell.length_b   1.000
_cell.length_c   1.000
_cell.angle_alpha   90.00
_cell.angle_beta   90.00
_cell.angle_gamma   90.00
#
_symmetry.space_group_name_H-M   'P 1'
#
loop_
_entity.id
_entity.type
_entity.pdbx_description
1 polymer ?
#
loop_
_entity_poly.entity_id
_entity_poly.type
_entity_poly.pdbx_seq_one_letter_code
_entity_poly.pdbx_strand_id
1 'polypeptide(L)'
;MKPTKKIVRHGKSFKDRLYLPAVFSGMMVTFSHFWDNFKSSKRIKTLSYPEVMPKDITPRYRGAHRLTKREDGSIRCVACFMCSTACPAECIFIEAQERNDGVDEKMPKRFEIDLLECVFCGACVEACPCDAIRMDSGIFSITGKSRQSFIITRDELLATKAKKEDE
;
A
#
# COMPACT_ATOMS: atom_id res chain seq x y z
N MET A 1 12.07 -2.03 25.21
CA MET A 1 10.66 -1.60 25.33
C MET A 1 10.62 -0.22 25.96
N LYS A 2 10.10 0.80 25.25
CA LYS A 2 9.89 2.14 25.85
C LYS A 2 8.68 2.07 26.76
N PRO A 3 8.73 2.63 27.99
CA PRO A 3 7.59 2.60 28.89
C PRO A 3 6.41 3.38 28.27
N THR A 4 5.26 2.73 28.24
CA THR A 4 4.00 3.35 27.80
C THR A 4 3.67 4.52 28.72
N LYS A 5 3.57 5.71 28.14
CA LYS A 5 3.24 6.95 28.85
C LYS A 5 1.88 6.81 29.50
N LYS A 6 1.85 6.72 30.82
CA LYS A 6 0.63 6.60 31.62
C LYS A 6 -0.19 7.87 31.43
N ILE A 7 -1.36 7.75 30.83
CA ILE A 7 -2.28 8.89 30.65
C ILE A 7 -2.90 9.18 32.03
N VAL A 8 -2.40 10.20 32.70
CA VAL A 8 -2.99 10.68 33.96
C VAL A 8 -4.21 11.52 33.60
N ARG A 9 -5.40 11.00 33.88
CA ARG A 9 -6.64 11.77 33.75
C ARG A 9 -6.75 12.70 34.94
N HIS A 10 -6.42 13.97 34.76
CA HIS A 10 -6.67 15.00 35.77
C HIS A 10 -8.18 15.15 35.96
N GLY A 11 -8.60 15.32 37.23
CA GLY A 11 -10.00 15.57 37.57
C GLY A 11 -10.49 16.84 36.84
N LYS A 12 -11.69 16.74 36.26
CA LYS A 12 -12.29 17.86 35.51
C LYS A 12 -12.46 19.07 36.40
N SER A 13 -11.77 20.15 36.10
CA SER A 13 -11.96 21.47 36.73
C SER A 13 -13.36 22.01 36.38
N PHE A 14 -13.89 22.94 37.20
CA PHE A 14 -15.17 23.61 36.93
C PHE A 14 -15.18 24.25 35.52
N LYS A 15 -14.03 24.80 35.08
CA LYS A 15 -13.84 25.34 33.71
C LYS A 15 -13.96 24.28 32.63
N ASP A 16 -13.56 23.03 32.90
CA ASP A 16 -13.68 21.93 31.98
C ASP A 16 -15.12 21.37 31.84
N ARG A 17 -15.97 21.71 32.81
CA ARG A 17 -17.42 21.42 32.80
C ARG A 17 -18.22 22.47 32.01
N LEU A 18 -17.69 23.68 31.87
CA LEU A 18 -18.25 24.71 31.02
C LEU A 18 -17.86 24.48 29.58
N TYR A 19 -18.77 23.94 28.80
CA TYR A 19 -18.55 23.54 27.39
C TYR A 19 -18.19 24.73 26.49
N LEU A 20 -18.71 25.93 26.80
CA LEU A 20 -18.55 27.15 26.00
C LEU A 20 -17.10 27.60 25.84
N PRO A 21 -16.23 27.65 26.87
CA PRO A 21 -14.84 28.03 26.70
C PRO A 21 -14.05 27.04 25.78
N ALA A 22 -14.37 25.75 25.88
CA ALA A 22 -13.74 24.72 25.05
C ALA A 22 -14.14 24.83 23.56
N VAL A 23 -15.41 25.10 23.31
CA VAL A 23 -15.94 25.38 21.97
C VAL A 23 -15.30 26.61 21.36
N PHE A 24 -15.23 27.71 22.14
CA PHE A 24 -14.63 28.96 21.70
C PHE A 24 -13.14 28.82 21.41
N SER A 25 -12.42 28.07 22.24
CA SER A 25 -11.00 27.72 21.98
C SER A 25 -10.82 26.93 20.68
N GLY A 26 -11.68 25.94 20.44
CA GLY A 26 -11.69 25.17 19.18
C GLY A 26 -11.99 26.05 17.96
N MET A 27 -12.95 26.97 18.07
CA MET A 27 -13.26 27.93 17.00
C MET A 27 -12.09 28.85 16.69
N MET A 28 -11.35 29.30 17.71
CA MET A 28 -10.17 30.15 17.53
C MET A 28 -9.06 29.40 16.76
N VAL A 29 -8.87 28.10 16.99
CA VAL A 29 -7.91 27.31 16.25
C VAL A 29 -8.32 27.20 14.77
N THR A 30 -9.57 26.90 14.50
CA THR A 30 -10.06 26.80 13.09
C THR A 30 -10.02 28.15 12.39
N PHE A 31 -10.35 29.25 13.10
CA PHE A 31 -10.25 30.59 12.57
C PHE A 31 -8.80 30.99 12.25
N SER A 32 -7.84 30.63 13.11
CA SER A 32 -6.42 30.86 12.84
C SER A 32 -5.97 30.11 11.56
N HIS A 33 -6.37 28.85 11.38
CA HIS A 33 -6.07 28.10 10.14
C HIS A 33 -6.73 28.72 8.91
N PHE A 34 -7.98 29.18 9.05
CA PHE A 34 -8.66 29.89 7.97
C PHE A 34 -7.89 31.16 7.57
N TRP A 35 -7.49 31.97 8.55
CA TRP A 35 -6.77 33.20 8.31
C TRP A 35 -5.40 32.98 7.70
N ASP A 36 -4.67 31.97 8.16
CA ASP A 36 -3.39 31.57 7.62
C ASP A 36 -3.50 31.10 6.16
N ASN A 37 -4.54 30.34 5.82
CA ASN A 37 -4.79 29.89 4.45
C ASN A 37 -5.22 31.03 3.53
N PHE A 38 -5.99 31.98 4.04
CA PHE A 38 -6.40 33.19 3.32
C PHE A 38 -5.20 34.11 3.01
N LYS A 39 -4.28 34.24 3.97
CA LYS A 39 -3.08 35.06 3.82
C LYS A 39 -2.03 34.42 2.91
N SER A 40 -1.94 33.10 2.86
CA SER A 40 -0.93 32.38 2.06
C SER A 40 -1.47 31.08 1.46
N SER A 41 -1.90 31.14 0.21
CA SER A 41 -2.31 29.99 -0.59
C SER A 41 -1.16 28.97 -0.82
N LYS A 42 0.10 29.36 -0.61
CA LYS A 42 1.28 28.49 -0.79
C LYS A 42 1.38 27.33 0.21
N ARG A 43 0.63 27.38 1.31
CA ARG A 43 0.58 26.30 2.31
C ARG A 43 -0.38 25.18 1.94
N ILE A 44 -1.29 25.41 1.02
CA ILE A 44 -2.26 24.42 0.56
C ILE A 44 -1.56 23.53 -0.46
N LYS A 45 -1.17 22.32 -0.04
CA LYS A 45 -0.61 21.31 -0.94
C LYS A 45 -1.75 20.59 -1.62
N THR A 46 -2.18 21.07 -2.75
CA THR A 46 -3.15 20.41 -3.61
C THR A 46 -2.45 19.84 -4.85
N LEU A 47 -2.89 18.70 -5.31
CA LEU A 47 -2.43 18.08 -6.54
C LEU A 47 -3.57 18.06 -7.54
N SER A 48 -3.39 18.69 -8.68
CA SER A 48 -4.38 18.68 -9.77
C SER A 48 -4.22 17.40 -10.59
N TYR A 49 -4.68 16.28 -10.02
CA TYR A 49 -4.71 15.01 -10.72
C TYR A 49 -5.90 14.99 -11.71
N PRO A 50 -5.77 14.54 -12.96
CA PRO A 50 -4.61 13.83 -13.56
C PRO A 50 -3.56 14.71 -14.23
N GLU A 51 -3.73 16.03 -14.32
CA GLU A 51 -2.83 16.95 -15.05
C GLU A 51 -1.43 16.94 -14.44
N VAL A 52 -1.36 16.84 -13.11
CA VAL A 52 -0.10 16.75 -12.38
C VAL A 52 -0.05 15.43 -11.63
N MET A 53 0.89 14.57 -12.02
CA MET A 53 1.13 13.32 -11.32
C MET A 53 1.97 13.56 -10.04
N PRO A 54 1.70 12.83 -8.95
CA PRO A 54 2.50 12.95 -7.73
C PRO A 54 3.94 12.50 -8.00
N LYS A 55 4.90 13.42 -7.82
CA LYS A 55 6.34 13.13 -7.99
C LYS A 55 6.93 12.52 -6.71
N ASP A 56 6.44 12.96 -5.57
CA ASP A 56 6.97 12.59 -4.25
C ASP A 56 6.25 11.35 -3.69
N ILE A 57 6.31 10.24 -4.43
CA ILE A 57 5.81 8.96 -3.93
C ILE A 57 6.84 8.42 -2.94
N THR A 58 6.45 8.29 -1.67
CA THR A 58 7.35 7.80 -0.62
C THR A 58 7.81 6.37 -0.88
N PRO A 59 9.01 5.96 -0.42
CA PRO A 59 9.48 4.57 -0.56
C PRO A 59 8.56 3.52 0.09
N ARG A 60 7.69 3.96 1.01
CA ARG A 60 6.70 3.11 1.68
C ARG A 60 5.39 2.97 0.90
N TYR A 61 5.28 3.61 -0.26
CA TYR A 61 4.08 3.51 -1.08
C TYR A 61 3.91 2.08 -1.61
N ARG A 62 2.69 1.55 -1.50
CA ARG A 62 2.31 0.24 -2.01
C ARG A 62 1.63 0.40 -3.36
N GLY A 63 2.40 0.21 -4.43
CA GLY A 63 1.92 0.23 -5.80
C GLY A 63 1.29 -1.10 -6.24
N ALA A 64 1.01 -1.23 -7.54
CA ALA A 64 0.58 -2.50 -8.11
C ALA A 64 1.61 -3.60 -7.84
N HIS A 65 1.13 -4.82 -7.68
CA HIS A 65 1.96 -5.98 -7.42
C HIS A 65 2.83 -6.32 -8.62
N ARG A 66 3.99 -6.90 -8.35
CA ARG A 66 4.85 -7.53 -9.34
C ARG A 66 5.48 -8.81 -8.78
N LEU A 67 5.81 -9.74 -9.65
CA LEU A 67 6.63 -10.91 -9.32
C LEU A 67 8.08 -10.66 -9.74
N THR A 68 9.00 -11.08 -8.86
CA THR A 68 10.44 -10.94 -9.09
C THR A 68 10.99 -12.18 -9.79
N LYS A 69 12.05 -11.95 -10.57
CA LYS A 69 12.85 -12.99 -11.21
C LYS A 69 14.19 -13.12 -10.50
N ARG A 70 14.83 -14.26 -10.63
CA ARG A 70 16.22 -14.48 -10.24
C ARG A 70 17.17 -13.88 -11.31
N GLU A 71 18.43 -13.91 -11.04
CA GLU A 71 19.47 -13.44 -11.97
C GLU A 71 19.52 -14.30 -13.24
N ASP A 72 19.22 -15.57 -13.14
CA ASP A 72 19.07 -16.51 -14.24
C ASP A 72 17.81 -16.33 -15.10
N GLY A 73 16.95 -15.34 -14.75
CA GLY A 73 15.67 -15.07 -15.40
C GLY A 73 14.52 -15.96 -14.95
N SER A 74 14.74 -16.94 -14.11
CA SER A 74 13.71 -17.83 -13.59
C SER A 74 12.82 -17.15 -12.56
N ILE A 75 11.59 -17.66 -12.39
CA ILE A 75 10.62 -17.13 -11.41
C ILE A 75 11.12 -17.46 -10.00
N ARG A 76 11.16 -16.45 -9.13
CA ARG A 76 11.58 -16.60 -7.74
C ARG A 76 10.51 -17.31 -6.87
N CYS A 77 9.25 -17.23 -7.28
CA CYS A 77 8.12 -17.82 -6.56
C CYS A 77 8.16 -19.35 -6.63
N VAL A 78 8.02 -19.99 -5.47
CA VAL A 78 8.00 -21.46 -5.28
C VAL A 78 6.58 -22.00 -4.99
N ALA A 79 5.55 -21.20 -5.22
CA ALA A 79 4.15 -21.57 -4.96
C ALA A 79 3.92 -22.16 -3.55
N CYS A 80 4.45 -21.49 -2.52
CA CYS A 80 4.32 -21.94 -1.12
C CYS A 80 2.98 -21.53 -0.44
N PHE A 81 2.12 -20.77 -1.13
CA PHE A 81 0.82 -20.28 -0.67
C PHE A 81 0.84 -19.32 0.53
N MET A 82 1.99 -18.95 1.07
CA MET A 82 2.08 -18.06 2.24
C MET A 82 1.42 -16.70 1.97
N CYS A 83 1.60 -16.12 0.80
CA CYS A 83 0.98 -14.85 0.42
C CYS A 83 -0.55 -14.96 0.28
N SER A 84 -1.08 -16.07 -0.23
CA SER A 84 -2.51 -16.33 -0.31
C SER A 84 -3.12 -16.48 1.09
N THR A 85 -2.46 -17.25 1.97
CA THR A 85 -2.90 -17.47 3.36
C THR A 85 -2.87 -16.17 4.19
N ALA A 86 -1.87 -15.31 3.97
CA ALA A 86 -1.74 -14.04 4.68
C ALA A 86 -2.67 -12.93 4.14
N CYS A 87 -3.34 -13.15 3.02
CA CYS A 87 -4.19 -12.14 2.40
C CYS A 87 -5.51 -11.99 3.15
N PRO A 88 -5.81 -10.82 3.75
CA PRO A 88 -7.06 -10.62 4.48
C PRO A 88 -8.30 -10.55 3.56
N ALA A 89 -8.09 -10.29 2.27
CA ALA A 89 -9.15 -10.20 1.26
C ALA A 89 -9.26 -11.46 0.39
N GLU A 90 -8.40 -12.48 0.64
CA GLU A 90 -8.40 -13.76 -0.09
C GLU A 90 -8.34 -13.62 -1.63
N CYS A 91 -7.77 -12.51 -2.11
CA CYS A 91 -7.76 -12.12 -3.53
C CYS A 91 -6.59 -12.72 -4.34
N ILE A 92 -5.80 -13.65 -3.78
CA ILE A 92 -4.63 -14.26 -4.43
C ILE A 92 -4.91 -15.74 -4.71
N PHE A 93 -4.95 -16.09 -5.99
CA PHE A 93 -5.18 -17.44 -6.46
C PHE A 93 -3.88 -18.03 -7.00
N ILE A 94 -3.50 -19.21 -6.48
CA ILE A 94 -2.27 -19.89 -6.87
C ILE A 94 -2.58 -21.33 -7.22
N GLU A 95 -2.06 -21.80 -8.36
CA GLU A 95 -2.02 -23.19 -8.75
C GLU A 95 -0.55 -23.59 -8.92
N ALA A 96 -0.10 -24.57 -8.14
CA ALA A 96 1.27 -25.05 -8.19
C ALA A 96 1.46 -26.10 -9.28
N GLN A 97 2.66 -26.17 -9.86
CA GLN A 97 3.12 -27.27 -10.70
C GLN A 97 4.54 -27.66 -10.31
N GLU A 98 4.92 -28.86 -10.64
CA GLU A 98 6.30 -29.33 -10.51
C GLU A 98 7.24 -28.51 -11.39
N ARG A 99 8.45 -28.32 -10.90
CA ARG A 99 9.51 -27.62 -11.58
C ARG A 99 10.64 -28.60 -11.88
N ASN A 100 10.99 -28.74 -13.15
CA ASN A 100 11.96 -29.73 -13.61
C ASN A 100 13.35 -29.13 -13.88
N ASP A 101 13.67 -27.97 -13.31
CA ASP A 101 14.96 -27.28 -13.52
C ASP A 101 16.02 -27.60 -12.45
N GLY A 102 15.69 -28.43 -11.46
CA GLY A 102 16.61 -28.83 -10.38
C GLY A 102 16.93 -27.76 -9.35
N VAL A 103 16.30 -26.57 -9.44
CA VAL A 103 16.52 -25.46 -8.49
C VAL A 103 15.51 -25.50 -7.34
N ASP A 104 14.24 -25.66 -7.68
CA ASP A 104 13.15 -25.78 -6.72
C ASP A 104 12.19 -26.89 -7.16
N GLU A 105 11.47 -27.49 -6.21
CA GLU A 105 10.50 -28.56 -6.50
C GLU A 105 9.23 -28.04 -7.17
N LYS A 106 8.84 -26.79 -6.89
CA LYS A 106 7.55 -26.22 -7.31
C LYS A 106 7.70 -24.84 -7.89
N MET A 107 6.79 -24.50 -8.80
CA MET A 107 6.59 -23.14 -9.30
C MET A 107 5.11 -22.87 -9.53
N PRO A 108 4.67 -21.59 -9.59
CA PRO A 108 3.29 -21.29 -9.90
C PRO A 108 2.99 -21.57 -11.38
N LYS A 109 2.05 -22.47 -11.65
CA LYS A 109 1.45 -22.66 -12.96
C LYS A 109 0.51 -21.49 -13.26
N ARG A 110 -0.35 -21.16 -12.28
CA ARG A 110 -1.26 -20.03 -12.29
C ARG A 110 -1.00 -19.19 -11.05
N PHE A 111 -0.92 -17.91 -11.22
CA PHE A 111 -0.83 -16.94 -10.14
C PHE A 111 -1.64 -15.72 -10.56
N GLU A 112 -2.70 -15.44 -9.85
CA GLU A 112 -3.61 -14.36 -10.17
C GLU A 112 -3.91 -13.54 -8.93
N ILE A 113 -4.04 -12.23 -9.11
CA ILE A 113 -4.46 -11.30 -8.06
C ILE A 113 -5.66 -10.51 -8.59
N ASP A 114 -6.75 -10.56 -7.83
CA ASP A 114 -7.91 -9.73 -8.08
C ASP A 114 -7.73 -8.36 -7.43
N LEU A 115 -7.46 -7.35 -8.24
CA LEU A 115 -7.20 -5.99 -7.75
C LEU A 115 -8.45 -5.27 -7.24
N LEU A 116 -9.67 -5.70 -7.60
CA LEU A 116 -10.89 -5.10 -7.06
C LEU A 116 -11.19 -5.58 -5.63
N GLU A 117 -10.71 -6.75 -5.26
CA GLU A 117 -10.81 -7.27 -3.89
C GLU A 117 -9.61 -6.85 -3.04
N CYS A 118 -8.47 -6.57 -3.67
CA CYS A 118 -7.23 -6.24 -2.99
C CYS A 118 -7.32 -4.89 -2.28
N VAL A 119 -6.98 -4.87 -0.98
CA VAL A 119 -6.91 -3.66 -0.16
C VAL A 119 -5.51 -3.03 -0.10
N PHE A 120 -4.56 -3.53 -0.88
CA PHE A 120 -3.17 -3.05 -0.96
C PHE A 120 -2.46 -2.96 0.41
N CYS A 121 -2.76 -3.87 1.34
CA CYS A 121 -2.18 -3.88 2.70
C CYS A 121 -0.70 -4.27 2.75
N GLY A 122 -0.19 -5.02 1.75
CA GLY A 122 1.19 -5.49 1.68
C GLY A 122 1.50 -6.74 2.52
N ALA A 123 0.51 -7.36 3.18
CA ALA A 123 0.72 -8.58 3.97
C ALA A 123 1.31 -9.73 3.15
N CYS A 124 0.96 -9.82 1.86
CA CYS A 124 1.52 -10.80 0.93
C CYS A 124 3.03 -10.62 0.71
N VAL A 125 3.53 -9.37 0.73
CA VAL A 125 4.96 -9.07 0.60
C VAL A 125 5.70 -9.49 1.86
N GLU A 126 5.15 -9.15 3.04
CA GLU A 126 5.75 -9.48 4.33
C GLU A 126 5.79 -10.99 4.60
N ALA A 127 4.76 -11.72 4.15
CA ALA A 127 4.65 -13.16 4.32
C ALA A 127 5.50 -13.97 3.34
N CYS A 128 6.05 -13.36 2.28
CA CYS A 128 6.78 -14.10 1.24
C CYS A 128 8.20 -14.45 1.68
N PRO A 129 8.54 -15.73 1.91
CA PRO A 129 9.89 -16.12 2.33
C PRO A 129 10.94 -15.98 1.23
N CYS A 130 10.50 -16.02 -0.05
CA CYS A 130 11.39 -15.96 -1.20
C CYS A 130 11.54 -14.55 -1.79
N ASP A 131 10.91 -13.52 -1.17
CA ASP A 131 10.87 -12.17 -1.72
C ASP A 131 10.44 -12.14 -3.20
N ALA A 132 9.48 -13.00 -3.52
CA ALA A 132 9.00 -13.19 -4.88
C ALA A 132 7.90 -12.23 -5.30
N ILE A 133 7.14 -11.68 -4.36
CA ILE A 133 6.09 -10.68 -4.59
C ILE A 133 6.49 -9.34 -3.97
N ARG A 134 6.34 -8.27 -4.73
CA ARG A 134 6.65 -6.90 -4.28
C ARG A 134 5.60 -5.91 -4.75
N MET A 135 5.53 -4.76 -4.09
CA MET A 135 4.59 -3.67 -4.40
C MET A 135 5.33 -2.35 -4.69
N ASP A 136 6.53 -2.44 -5.22
CA ASP A 136 7.44 -1.34 -5.49
C ASP A 136 7.40 -0.87 -6.96
N SER A 137 6.34 -1.20 -7.68
CA SER A 137 6.16 -0.82 -9.10
C SER A 137 5.98 0.69 -9.33
N GLY A 138 5.56 1.44 -8.29
CA GLY A 138 5.20 2.85 -8.44
C GLY A 138 3.92 3.10 -9.24
N ILE A 139 3.23 2.05 -9.66
CA ILE A 139 1.94 2.14 -10.37
C ILE A 139 0.84 2.28 -9.33
N PHE A 140 0.17 3.43 -9.33
CA PHE A 140 -0.95 3.72 -8.43
C PHE A 140 -2.27 3.98 -9.18
N SER A 141 -2.20 4.24 -10.48
CA SER A 141 -3.38 4.42 -11.33
C SER A 141 -3.77 3.08 -11.95
N ILE A 142 -4.69 2.37 -11.30
CA ILE A 142 -5.22 1.10 -11.78
C ILE A 142 -6.60 1.37 -12.34
N THR A 143 -6.72 1.35 -13.65
CA THR A 143 -7.97 1.61 -14.37
C THR A 143 -8.24 0.50 -15.37
N GLY A 144 -9.49 0.15 -15.57
CA GLY A 144 -9.90 -0.88 -16.49
C GLY A 144 -11.31 -0.67 -17.02
N LYS A 145 -11.59 -1.21 -18.21
CA LYS A 145 -12.92 -1.11 -18.85
C LYS A 145 -13.83 -2.28 -18.49
N SER A 146 -13.29 -3.37 -17.97
CA SER A 146 -14.03 -4.58 -17.66
C SER A 146 -13.54 -5.22 -16.37
N ARG A 147 -14.35 -6.09 -15.76
CA ARG A 147 -13.97 -6.84 -14.55
C ARG A 147 -12.68 -7.66 -14.76
N GLN A 148 -12.52 -8.24 -15.94
CA GLN A 148 -11.37 -9.09 -16.27
C GLN A 148 -10.05 -8.32 -16.28
N SER A 149 -10.06 -7.03 -16.62
CA SER A 149 -8.84 -6.21 -16.63
C SER A 149 -8.25 -5.92 -15.23
N PHE A 150 -8.98 -6.29 -14.17
CA PHE A 150 -8.51 -6.17 -12.79
C PHE A 150 -7.98 -7.49 -12.20
N ILE A 151 -8.07 -8.59 -12.95
CA ILE A 151 -7.44 -9.86 -12.60
C ILE A 151 -6.07 -9.88 -13.28
N ILE A 152 -5.03 -9.61 -12.51
CA ILE A 152 -3.67 -9.62 -13.04
C ILE A 152 -3.10 -11.03 -12.99
N THR A 153 -2.65 -11.50 -14.14
CA THR A 153 -2.09 -12.83 -14.32
C THR A 153 -0.61 -12.90 -13.95
N ARG A 154 -0.09 -14.12 -13.78
CA ARG A 154 1.33 -14.39 -13.50
C ARG A 154 2.27 -13.67 -14.48
N ASP A 155 1.96 -13.73 -15.77
CA ASP A 155 2.84 -13.22 -16.81
C ASP A 155 2.85 -11.68 -16.82
N GLU A 156 1.73 -11.03 -16.55
CA GLU A 156 1.64 -9.59 -16.35
C GLU A 156 2.39 -9.13 -15.10
N LEU A 157 2.28 -9.88 -14.00
CA LEU A 157 3.04 -9.61 -12.78
C LEU A 157 4.56 -9.72 -12.99
N LEU A 158 5.01 -10.64 -13.84
CA LEU A 158 6.42 -10.81 -14.20
C LEU A 158 6.92 -9.77 -15.21
N ALA A 159 6.01 -9.19 -15.99
CA ALA A 159 6.32 -8.10 -16.92
C ALA A 159 6.41 -6.74 -16.21
N THR A 160 5.74 -6.58 -15.07
CA THR A 160 5.76 -5.35 -14.28
C THR A 160 7.14 -5.12 -13.67
N LYS A 161 7.73 -3.94 -13.95
CA LYS A 161 9.08 -3.57 -13.45
C LYS A 161 8.96 -2.84 -12.12
N ALA A 162 10.04 -2.87 -11.32
CA ALA A 162 10.22 -1.97 -10.20
C ALA A 162 10.22 -0.52 -10.68
N LYS A 163 9.69 0.41 -9.87
CA LYS A 163 9.99 1.83 -10.06
C LYS A 163 11.51 1.96 -9.89
N LYS A 164 12.19 2.39 -10.93
CA LYS A 164 13.59 2.79 -10.79
C LYS A 164 13.65 3.96 -9.82
N GLU A 165 14.53 3.90 -8.84
CA GLU A 165 14.94 5.06 -8.05
C GLU A 165 15.77 5.93 -9.00
N ASP A 166 15.08 6.67 -9.86
CA ASP A 166 15.73 7.48 -10.86
C ASP A 166 15.57 8.94 -10.52
N GLU A 167 16.78 9.52 -10.36
CA GLU A 167 17.17 10.88 -10.72
C GLU A 167 16.43 12.01 -10.01
#